data_236d08c1a3b461064f70f3ae256a3e9b
#
_entry.id   236d08c1a3b461064f70f3ae256a3e9b
#
_cell.length_a   1.000
_cell.length_b   1.000
_cell.length_c   1.000
_cell.angle_alpha   90.00
_cell.angle_beta   90.00
_cell.angle_gamma   90.00
#
_symmetry.space_group_name_H-M   'P 1'
#
loop_
_entity.id
_entity.type
_entity.pdbx_description
1 polymer ?
#
loop_
_entity_poly.entity_id
_entity_poly.type
_entity_poly.pdbx_seq_one_letter_code
_entity_poly.pdbx_strand_id
1 'polypeptide(L)'
;MIAGTLPLSGIRVLDFGHTVMGPTAGLILADLGAEVIRIEPVNGDPTRRLKGFGTGYFPFFNRNKKSVALNLKDLRGIAIAKRLLTESDVLIENFGPGTMARLGLDYAQICDEFPRLIYLSLKGFLPGHYENRIALDEVVQMMSGLAYMTGPPGKPLRAGTSIVDIMGGTFGVVAVQAALLKRQATGKGQLVKSALFESAMFLMGQHLAYAAQSDEPIPPMPARVSAWAIYDQFATRDGAKVFLGITSDRHWQRFCDAFGRDDLAADETLANNNQRIDARTRLLPILSDLVAGLDLAEISKKAIAAELPFAHIAHPEALLDDPHLNDGGYLLETSMPDGAKGRLPSLPISLDGRISTLRSDPPDIGADTRPCLASLGFSPAEIDQLFADGIIGLFDEKAGSIELSDSPQKGSSS
;
A
#
# COMPACT_ATOMS: atom_id res chain seq x y z
N MET A 1 24.33 -6.77 -15.45
CA MET A 1 23.90 -5.55 -14.72
C MET A 1 25.12 -4.90 -14.12
N ILE A 2 25.25 -3.60 -14.25
CA ILE A 2 26.35 -2.83 -13.65
C ILE A 2 26.15 -2.89 -12.13
N ALA A 3 27.16 -3.30 -11.39
CA ALA A 3 27.10 -3.39 -9.93
C ALA A 3 26.69 -2.03 -9.33
N GLY A 4 25.57 -2.00 -8.59
CA GLY A 4 25.05 -0.79 -7.93
C GLY A 4 23.84 -0.14 -8.58
N THR A 5 23.34 -0.60 -9.75
CA THR A 5 22.09 -0.08 -10.35
C THR A 5 20.87 -0.80 -9.80
N LEU A 6 19.82 -0.04 -9.46
CA LEU A 6 18.54 -0.58 -9.04
C LEU A 6 17.83 -1.26 -10.23
N PRO A 7 16.94 -2.26 -9.98
CA PRO A 7 16.33 -3.10 -11.03
C PRO A 7 15.61 -2.33 -12.14
N LEU A 8 14.97 -1.21 -11.80
CA LEU A 8 14.23 -0.38 -12.75
C LEU A 8 14.98 0.92 -13.14
N SER A 9 16.31 0.99 -12.91
CA SER A 9 17.11 2.12 -13.38
C SER A 9 16.99 2.27 -14.90
N GLY A 10 16.72 3.48 -15.35
CA GLY A 10 16.49 3.80 -16.76
C GLY A 10 15.03 3.65 -17.21
N ILE A 11 14.13 3.21 -16.35
CA ILE A 11 12.67 3.25 -16.57
C ILE A 11 12.13 4.58 -16.09
N ARG A 12 11.39 5.28 -16.95
CA ARG A 12 10.70 6.54 -16.61
C ARG A 12 9.19 6.33 -16.54
N VAL A 13 8.58 6.82 -15.47
CA VAL A 13 7.15 6.67 -15.16
C VAL A 13 6.51 8.04 -15.05
N LEU A 14 5.43 8.28 -15.77
CA LEU A 14 4.57 9.44 -15.59
C LEU A 14 3.36 9.04 -14.73
N ASP A 15 3.29 9.57 -13.50
CA ASP A 15 2.33 9.16 -12.47
C ASP A 15 1.25 10.24 -12.28
N PHE A 16 0.03 9.99 -12.82
CA PHE A 16 -1.17 10.79 -12.58
C PHE A 16 -1.97 10.27 -11.38
N GLY A 17 -1.44 9.30 -10.66
CA GLY A 17 -2.14 8.67 -9.55
C GLY A 17 -2.46 9.65 -8.42
N HIS A 18 -3.55 9.41 -7.69
CA HIS A 18 -3.93 10.20 -6.53
C HIS A 18 -4.38 9.30 -5.37
N THR A 19 -4.43 9.85 -4.18
CA THR A 19 -4.84 9.23 -2.92
C THR A 19 -3.90 8.09 -2.50
N VAL A 20 -4.20 6.82 -2.78
CA VAL A 20 -3.43 5.64 -2.31
C VAL A 20 -3.03 4.70 -3.45
N MET A 21 -3.99 4.17 -4.22
CA MET A 21 -3.75 3.06 -5.16
C MET A 21 -2.72 3.40 -6.23
N GLY A 22 -2.89 4.55 -6.92
CA GLY A 22 -1.93 5.04 -7.91
C GLY A 22 -0.58 5.37 -7.29
N PRO A 23 -0.54 6.22 -6.24
CA PRO A 23 0.69 6.53 -5.53
C PRO A 23 1.44 5.31 -4.98
N THR A 24 0.75 4.24 -4.55
CA THR A 24 1.38 2.97 -4.17
C THR A 24 2.15 2.35 -5.33
N ALA A 25 1.55 2.26 -6.51
CA ALA A 25 2.23 1.74 -7.68
C ALA A 25 3.46 2.60 -8.04
N GLY A 26 3.30 3.93 -8.05
CA GLY A 26 4.41 4.86 -8.28
C GLY A 26 5.53 4.73 -7.24
N LEU A 27 5.19 4.59 -5.95
CA LEU A 27 6.16 4.38 -4.86
C LEU A 27 6.99 3.11 -5.06
N ILE A 28 6.32 1.98 -5.34
CA ILE A 28 7.01 0.69 -5.51
C ILE A 28 7.97 0.78 -6.71
N LEU A 29 7.53 1.36 -7.84
CA LEU A 29 8.39 1.53 -9.01
C LEU A 29 9.56 2.50 -8.71
N ALA A 30 9.32 3.58 -7.98
CA ALA A 30 10.36 4.50 -7.54
C ALA A 30 11.38 3.80 -6.65
N ASP A 31 10.94 3.11 -5.58
CA ASP A 31 11.83 2.40 -4.67
C ASP A 31 12.66 1.30 -5.36
N LEU A 32 12.14 0.72 -6.46
CA LEU A 32 12.87 -0.20 -7.33
C LEU A 32 13.79 0.48 -8.34
N GLY A 33 13.86 1.82 -8.37
CA GLY A 33 14.84 2.57 -9.15
C GLY A 33 14.31 3.29 -10.38
N ALA A 34 13.01 3.23 -10.68
CA ALA A 34 12.42 4.02 -11.74
C ALA A 34 12.48 5.53 -11.41
N GLU A 35 12.63 6.36 -12.44
CA GLU A 35 12.39 7.80 -12.35
C GLU A 35 10.88 8.03 -12.43
N VAL A 36 10.24 8.38 -11.31
CA VAL A 36 8.81 8.62 -11.26
C VAL A 36 8.53 10.11 -11.19
N ILE A 37 7.88 10.64 -12.23
CA ILE A 37 7.43 12.03 -12.33
C ILE A 37 5.93 12.04 -12.01
N ARG A 38 5.59 12.57 -10.85
CA ARG A 38 4.22 12.77 -10.43
C ARG A 38 3.65 14.03 -11.05
N ILE A 39 2.53 13.90 -11.73
CA ILE A 39 1.76 15.03 -12.25
C ILE A 39 0.67 15.37 -11.23
N GLU A 40 0.67 16.60 -10.76
CA GLU A 40 -0.34 17.08 -9.82
C GLU A 40 -0.90 18.45 -10.24
N PRO A 41 -2.08 18.85 -9.73
CA PRO A 41 -2.63 20.18 -9.99
C PRO A 41 -1.66 21.30 -9.57
N VAL A 42 -1.77 22.48 -10.18
CA VAL A 42 -0.88 23.63 -9.90
C VAL A 42 -0.85 24.04 -8.42
N ASN A 43 -1.91 23.75 -7.67
CA ASN A 43 -1.99 23.96 -6.21
C ASN A 43 -1.77 22.68 -5.40
N GLY A 44 -1.23 21.65 -6.01
CA GLY A 44 -0.90 20.36 -5.39
C GLY A 44 -2.06 19.40 -5.24
N ASP A 45 -1.70 18.14 -5.00
CA ASP A 45 -2.65 17.07 -4.73
C ASP A 45 -3.48 17.36 -3.46
N PRO A 46 -4.80 17.12 -3.47
CA PRO A 46 -5.65 17.30 -2.29
C PRO A 46 -5.17 16.53 -1.05
N THR A 47 -4.51 15.39 -1.22
CA THR A 47 -4.01 14.56 -0.10
C THR A 47 -2.94 15.26 0.74
N ARG A 48 -2.26 16.27 0.19
CA ARG A 48 -1.31 17.10 0.95
C ARG A 48 -1.95 17.90 2.09
N ARG A 49 -3.27 18.12 2.02
CA ARG A 49 -4.04 18.96 2.95
C ARG A 49 -5.08 18.16 3.74
N LEU A 50 -5.03 16.83 3.69
CA LEU A 50 -5.89 15.99 4.51
C LEU A 50 -5.56 16.16 5.99
N LYS A 51 -6.56 15.97 6.83
CA LYS A 51 -6.44 16.06 8.30
C LYS A 51 -6.52 14.69 8.94
N GLY A 52 -6.14 14.60 10.21
CA GLY A 52 -6.21 13.38 10.99
C GLY A 52 -5.36 12.28 10.36
N PHE A 53 -5.89 11.07 10.26
CA PHE A 53 -5.20 9.93 9.66
C PHE A 53 -4.70 10.18 8.22
N GLY A 54 -5.39 11.04 7.47
CA GLY A 54 -5.03 11.39 6.09
C GLY A 54 -3.70 12.14 5.95
N THR A 55 -3.18 12.75 7.03
CA THR A 55 -1.88 13.46 7.00
C THR A 55 -0.71 12.56 6.61
N GLY A 56 -0.82 11.26 6.86
CA GLY A 56 0.20 10.28 6.51
C GLY A 56 0.20 9.83 5.04
N TYR A 57 -0.84 10.13 4.26
CA TYR A 57 -0.95 9.60 2.89
C TYR A 57 0.13 10.16 1.97
N PHE A 58 0.21 11.47 1.84
CA PHE A 58 1.15 12.06 0.90
C PHE A 58 2.61 11.71 1.24
N PRO A 59 3.08 11.88 2.48
CA PRO A 59 4.46 11.58 2.84
C PRO A 59 4.85 10.13 2.58
N PHE A 60 3.99 9.17 2.94
CA PHE A 60 4.30 7.76 2.80
C PHE A 60 4.37 7.31 1.34
N PHE A 61 3.40 7.71 0.51
CA PHE A 61 3.27 7.19 -0.85
C PHE A 61 4.06 7.95 -1.91
N ASN A 62 4.79 9.04 -1.57
CA ASN A 62 5.41 9.89 -2.60
C ASN A 62 6.91 10.15 -2.44
N ARG A 63 7.61 9.45 -1.52
CA ARG A 63 9.08 9.49 -1.49
C ARG A 63 9.68 8.99 -2.80
N ASN A 64 10.90 9.40 -3.09
CA ASN A 64 11.65 9.00 -4.30
C ASN A 64 10.99 9.39 -5.63
N LYS A 65 9.98 10.30 -5.60
CA LYS A 65 9.32 10.83 -6.79
C LYS A 65 9.72 12.28 -7.03
N LYS A 66 9.56 12.73 -8.27
CA LYS A 66 9.59 14.13 -8.69
C LYS A 66 8.17 14.68 -8.73
N SER A 67 7.99 16.00 -8.50
CA SER A 67 6.69 16.67 -8.63
C SER A 67 6.72 17.68 -9.77
N VAL A 68 5.79 17.51 -10.71
CA VAL A 68 5.52 18.46 -11.79
C VAL A 68 4.05 18.93 -11.68
N ALA A 69 3.86 20.21 -11.43
CA ALA A 69 2.54 20.81 -11.25
C ALA A 69 2.00 21.37 -12.56
N LEU A 70 0.91 20.77 -13.08
CA LEU A 70 0.30 21.09 -14.37
C LEU A 70 -1.20 21.36 -14.27
N ASN A 71 -1.67 22.37 -14.99
CA ASN A 71 -3.10 22.60 -15.24
C ASN A 71 -3.59 21.76 -16.43
N LEU A 72 -4.05 20.54 -16.18
CA LEU A 72 -4.57 19.66 -17.22
C LEU A 72 -5.96 20.08 -17.77
N LYS A 73 -6.55 21.16 -17.27
CA LYS A 73 -7.77 21.75 -17.85
C LYS A 73 -7.46 22.67 -19.04
N ASP A 74 -6.21 23.10 -19.20
CA ASP A 74 -5.72 23.89 -20.35
C ASP A 74 -5.00 22.96 -21.34
N LEU A 75 -5.22 23.17 -22.63
CA LEU A 75 -4.61 22.35 -23.69
C LEU A 75 -3.07 22.42 -23.68
N ARG A 76 -2.48 23.53 -23.21
CA ARG A 76 -1.02 23.66 -23.07
C ARG A 76 -0.49 22.73 -21.99
N GLY A 77 -1.21 22.60 -20.87
CA GLY A 77 -0.86 21.64 -19.82
C GLY A 77 -0.92 20.20 -20.31
N ILE A 78 -1.95 19.86 -21.11
CA ILE A 78 -2.04 18.54 -21.77
C ILE A 78 -0.90 18.33 -22.76
N ALA A 79 -0.55 19.37 -23.56
CA ALA A 79 0.57 19.27 -24.48
C ALA A 79 1.91 19.05 -23.78
N ILE A 80 2.13 19.67 -22.61
CA ILE A 80 3.32 19.41 -21.78
C ILE A 80 3.31 17.96 -21.27
N ALA A 81 2.17 17.46 -20.77
CA ALA A 81 2.04 16.07 -20.34
C ALA A 81 2.35 15.08 -21.48
N LYS A 82 1.87 15.34 -22.69
CA LYS A 82 2.19 14.53 -23.88
C LYS A 82 3.68 14.58 -24.22
N ARG A 83 4.34 15.73 -24.10
CA ARG A 83 5.80 15.81 -24.29
C ARG A 83 6.55 14.98 -23.25
N LEU A 84 6.12 14.96 -21.99
CA LEU A 84 6.70 14.07 -20.97
C LEU A 84 6.49 12.59 -21.31
N LEU A 85 5.35 12.23 -21.93
CA LEU A 85 5.07 10.86 -22.36
C LEU A 85 6.02 10.38 -23.49
N THR A 86 6.57 11.27 -24.33
CA THR A 86 7.53 10.85 -25.37
C THR A 86 8.78 10.19 -24.80
N GLU A 87 9.12 10.53 -23.57
CA GLU A 87 10.30 10.02 -22.87
C GLU A 87 9.94 9.01 -21.77
N SER A 88 8.66 8.64 -21.64
CA SER A 88 8.18 7.76 -20.57
C SER A 88 7.96 6.33 -21.05
N ASP A 89 8.27 5.38 -20.17
CA ASP A 89 8.06 3.96 -20.38
C ASP A 89 6.69 3.50 -19.87
N VAL A 90 6.21 4.14 -18.79
CA VAL A 90 4.99 3.77 -18.09
C VAL A 90 4.18 5.03 -17.80
N LEU A 91 2.86 4.95 -18.02
CA LEU A 91 1.88 5.90 -17.48
C LEU A 91 1.07 5.19 -16.40
N ILE A 92 0.85 5.86 -15.26
CA ILE A 92 -0.04 5.41 -14.19
C ILE A 92 -1.20 6.39 -14.06
N GLU A 93 -2.44 5.87 -13.99
CA GLU A 93 -3.62 6.67 -13.65
C GLU A 93 -4.62 5.85 -12.81
N ASN A 94 -5.34 6.52 -11.90
CA ASN A 94 -6.44 5.92 -11.15
C ASN A 94 -7.64 6.87 -11.04
N PHE A 95 -7.87 7.67 -12.07
CA PHE A 95 -9.03 8.55 -12.14
C PHE A 95 -10.33 7.76 -12.35
N GLY A 96 -11.43 8.40 -11.97
CA GLY A 96 -12.78 7.90 -12.25
C GLY A 96 -13.05 7.72 -13.76
N PRO A 97 -14.06 6.91 -14.11
CA PRO A 97 -14.37 6.57 -15.50
C PRO A 97 -14.49 7.82 -16.41
N GLY A 98 -13.91 7.72 -17.60
CA GLY A 98 -13.97 8.76 -18.63
C GLY A 98 -13.09 10.00 -18.40
N THR A 99 -12.40 10.13 -17.27
CA THR A 99 -11.58 11.32 -17.01
C THR A 99 -10.39 11.41 -17.95
N MET A 100 -9.62 10.35 -18.13
CA MET A 100 -8.48 10.34 -19.06
C MET A 100 -8.93 10.55 -20.51
N ALA A 101 -10.09 10.01 -20.90
CA ALA A 101 -10.67 10.23 -22.23
C ALA A 101 -11.01 11.71 -22.46
N ARG A 102 -11.58 12.41 -21.47
CA ARG A 102 -11.84 13.86 -21.56
C ARG A 102 -10.57 14.70 -21.67
N LEU A 103 -9.47 14.22 -21.11
CA LEU A 103 -8.15 14.85 -21.20
C LEU A 103 -7.42 14.52 -22.53
N GLY A 104 -7.96 13.62 -23.35
CA GLY A 104 -7.29 13.14 -24.56
C GLY A 104 -6.05 12.30 -24.26
N LEU A 105 -6.01 11.65 -23.11
CA LEU A 105 -4.89 10.88 -22.58
C LEU A 105 -5.25 9.43 -22.24
N ASP A 106 -6.43 8.92 -22.66
CA ASP A 106 -6.73 7.52 -22.45
C ASP A 106 -5.95 6.62 -23.42
N TYR A 107 -5.81 5.34 -23.08
CA TYR A 107 -4.98 4.42 -23.85
C TYR A 107 -5.39 4.36 -25.34
N ALA A 108 -6.69 4.32 -25.66
CA ALA A 108 -7.14 4.21 -27.04
C ALA A 108 -6.80 5.47 -27.88
N GLN A 109 -6.69 6.63 -27.24
CA GLN A 109 -6.35 7.89 -27.89
C GLN A 109 -4.86 8.09 -28.10
N ILE A 110 -4.00 7.45 -27.28
CA ILE A 110 -2.56 7.73 -27.28
C ILE A 110 -1.67 6.53 -27.69
N CYS A 111 -2.24 5.31 -27.78
CA CYS A 111 -1.43 4.10 -28.02
C CYS A 111 -0.69 4.11 -29.38
N ASP A 112 -1.24 4.74 -30.41
CA ASP A 112 -0.59 4.86 -31.71
C ASP A 112 0.52 5.91 -31.71
N GLU A 113 0.36 6.98 -30.91
CA GLU A 113 1.38 8.04 -30.73
C GLU A 113 2.54 7.51 -29.85
N PHE A 114 2.24 6.65 -28.86
CA PHE A 114 3.23 6.08 -27.94
C PHE A 114 3.23 4.54 -27.94
N PRO A 115 3.63 3.87 -29.03
CA PRO A 115 3.46 2.42 -29.21
C PRO A 115 4.29 1.56 -28.25
N ARG A 116 5.23 2.13 -27.54
CA ARG A 116 6.07 1.45 -26.53
C ARG A 116 5.58 1.68 -25.10
N LEU A 117 4.63 2.57 -24.90
CA LEU A 117 4.13 2.96 -23.58
C LEU A 117 3.35 1.81 -22.93
N ILE A 118 3.69 1.51 -21.68
CA ILE A 118 2.88 0.65 -20.83
C ILE A 118 1.91 1.56 -20.07
N TYR A 119 0.63 1.37 -20.31
CA TYR A 119 -0.42 2.18 -19.70
C TYR A 119 -1.03 1.40 -18.52
N LEU A 120 -0.74 1.79 -17.28
CA LEU A 120 -1.34 1.22 -16.08
C LEU A 120 -2.59 1.99 -15.70
N SER A 121 -3.75 1.37 -15.91
CA SER A 121 -5.06 1.88 -15.48
C SER A 121 -5.51 1.16 -14.21
N LEU A 122 -5.61 1.91 -13.12
CA LEU A 122 -6.03 1.42 -11.81
C LEU A 122 -7.48 1.85 -11.56
N LYS A 123 -8.37 0.90 -11.33
CA LYS A 123 -9.81 1.14 -11.26
C LYS A 123 -10.46 0.49 -10.05
N GLY A 124 -11.72 0.83 -9.80
CA GLY A 124 -12.53 0.15 -8.80
C GLY A 124 -12.83 -1.30 -9.18
N PHE A 125 -13.06 -1.54 -10.47
CA PHE A 125 -13.46 -2.83 -11.04
C PHE A 125 -12.78 -3.06 -12.39
N LEU A 126 -12.45 -4.30 -12.71
CA LEU A 126 -12.11 -4.70 -14.08
C LEU A 126 -13.35 -4.63 -14.99
N PRO A 127 -13.17 -4.72 -16.33
CA PRO A 127 -14.30 -4.71 -17.26
C PRO A 127 -15.36 -5.75 -16.92
N GLY A 128 -16.63 -5.31 -16.79
CA GLY A 128 -17.75 -6.15 -16.41
C GLY A 128 -18.93 -5.35 -15.89
N HIS A 129 -19.80 -6.01 -15.13
CA HIS A 129 -21.07 -5.42 -14.66
C HIS A 129 -20.86 -4.14 -13.83
N TYR A 130 -19.75 -4.02 -13.08
CA TYR A 130 -19.48 -2.90 -12.21
C TYR A 130 -18.45 -1.89 -12.77
N GLU A 131 -17.95 -2.06 -14.00
CA GLU A 131 -16.83 -1.29 -14.56
C GLU A 131 -16.94 0.22 -14.35
N ASN A 132 -18.14 0.78 -14.48
CA ASN A 132 -18.39 2.21 -14.34
C ASN A 132 -18.90 2.65 -12.97
N ARG A 133 -18.95 1.73 -11.99
CA ARG A 133 -19.38 2.04 -10.64
C ARG A 133 -18.28 2.77 -9.87
N ILE A 134 -18.67 3.77 -9.07
CA ILE A 134 -17.75 4.44 -8.14
C ILE A 134 -17.32 3.44 -7.07
N ALA A 135 -16.03 3.37 -6.81
CA ALA A 135 -15.42 2.54 -5.79
C ALA A 135 -14.40 3.33 -4.98
N LEU A 136 -14.30 2.95 -3.72
CA LEU A 136 -13.25 3.33 -2.77
C LEU A 136 -12.81 2.05 -2.08
N ASP A 137 -11.64 2.05 -1.45
CA ASP A 137 -11.12 0.93 -0.67
C ASP A 137 -12.20 0.34 0.27
N GLU A 138 -12.79 1.18 1.11
CA GLU A 138 -13.79 0.76 2.11
C GLU A 138 -15.07 0.19 1.48
N VAL A 139 -15.55 0.79 0.38
CA VAL A 139 -16.71 0.29 -0.37
C VAL A 139 -16.44 -1.12 -0.88
N VAL A 140 -15.25 -1.36 -1.41
CA VAL A 140 -14.86 -2.67 -1.94
C VAL A 140 -14.64 -3.68 -0.82
N GLN A 141 -14.06 -3.30 0.31
CA GLN A 141 -13.96 -4.19 1.47
C GLN A 141 -15.34 -4.68 1.95
N MET A 142 -16.37 -3.81 1.91
CA MET A 142 -17.74 -4.21 2.24
C MET A 142 -18.33 -5.16 1.18
N MET A 143 -18.09 -4.88 -0.11
CA MET A 143 -18.65 -5.67 -1.22
C MET A 143 -18.02 -7.07 -1.37
N SER A 144 -16.74 -7.20 -1.05
CA SER A 144 -15.96 -8.43 -1.27
C SER A 144 -16.11 -9.48 -0.18
N GLY A 145 -16.79 -9.16 0.92
CA GLY A 145 -16.85 -10.01 2.11
C GLY A 145 -15.66 -9.85 3.06
N LEU A 146 -14.63 -9.06 2.72
CA LEU A 146 -13.48 -8.83 3.59
C LEU A 146 -13.90 -8.21 4.93
N ALA A 147 -14.76 -7.19 4.89
CA ALA A 147 -15.26 -6.56 6.10
C ALA A 147 -16.13 -7.50 6.96
N TYR A 148 -16.91 -8.37 6.31
CA TYR A 148 -17.67 -9.43 7.00
C TYR A 148 -16.72 -10.38 7.74
N MET A 149 -15.66 -10.82 7.09
CA MET A 149 -14.68 -11.73 7.69
C MET A 149 -13.86 -11.09 8.81
N THR A 150 -13.61 -9.78 8.75
CA THR A 150 -12.82 -9.05 9.76
C THR A 150 -13.61 -8.76 11.02
N GLY A 151 -14.88 -8.41 10.90
CA GLY A 151 -15.73 -8.02 12.02
C GLY A 151 -16.33 -9.19 12.80
N PRO A 152 -16.75 -8.96 14.06
CA PRO A 152 -17.54 -9.96 14.80
C PRO A 152 -18.93 -10.13 14.16
N PRO A 153 -19.66 -11.24 14.50
CA PRO A 153 -20.99 -11.47 13.97
C PRO A 153 -21.91 -10.24 14.09
N GLY A 154 -22.53 -9.87 12.98
CA GLY A 154 -23.45 -8.73 12.90
C GLY A 154 -22.79 -7.34 12.93
N LYS A 155 -21.46 -7.24 12.97
CA LYS A 155 -20.71 -5.96 12.95
C LYS A 155 -19.53 -6.03 11.96
N PRO A 156 -19.75 -5.97 10.65
CA PRO A 156 -18.67 -5.93 9.67
C PRO A 156 -17.73 -4.76 9.95
N LEU A 157 -16.43 -5.02 9.88
CA LEU A 157 -15.39 -4.02 10.10
C LEU A 157 -14.40 -4.04 8.93
N ARG A 158 -14.06 -2.86 8.43
CA ARG A 158 -12.95 -2.75 7.49
C ARG A 158 -11.61 -3.09 8.18
N ALA A 159 -10.62 -3.52 7.42
CA ALA A 159 -9.24 -3.57 7.89
C ALA A 159 -8.74 -2.18 8.32
N GLY A 160 -7.84 -2.12 9.29
CA GLY A 160 -7.33 -0.87 9.85
C GLY A 160 -6.42 -0.05 8.92
N THR A 161 -6.28 -0.46 7.66
CA THR A 161 -5.47 0.21 6.63
C THR A 161 -6.19 0.17 5.28
N SER A 162 -5.71 0.95 4.29
CA SER A 162 -6.20 0.93 2.89
C SER A 162 -5.66 -0.30 2.15
N ILE A 163 -5.98 -1.50 2.67
CA ILE A 163 -5.37 -2.76 2.22
C ILE A 163 -5.67 -3.07 0.77
N VAL A 164 -6.87 -2.74 0.29
CA VAL A 164 -7.30 -3.05 -1.08
C VAL A 164 -6.66 -2.09 -2.07
N ASP A 165 -6.52 -0.82 -1.73
CA ASP A 165 -5.76 0.16 -2.50
C ASP A 165 -4.29 -0.25 -2.65
N ILE A 166 -3.65 -0.64 -1.54
CA ILE A 166 -2.25 -1.07 -1.54
C ILE A 166 -2.08 -2.33 -2.38
N MET A 167 -2.96 -3.32 -2.22
CA MET A 167 -2.93 -4.55 -3.02
C MET A 167 -3.16 -4.28 -4.50
N GLY A 168 -4.13 -3.44 -4.84
CA GLY A 168 -4.41 -3.06 -6.23
C GLY A 168 -3.23 -2.35 -6.89
N GLY A 169 -2.57 -1.43 -6.17
CA GLY A 169 -1.33 -0.79 -6.62
C GLY A 169 -0.19 -1.81 -6.80
N THR A 170 -0.04 -2.75 -5.86
CA THR A 170 0.99 -3.81 -5.92
C THR A 170 0.75 -4.75 -7.12
N PHE A 171 -0.48 -5.23 -7.34
CA PHE A 171 -0.81 -6.02 -8.54
C PHE A 171 -0.62 -5.23 -9.83
N GLY A 172 -0.89 -3.92 -9.80
CA GLY A 172 -0.59 -3.01 -10.90
C GLY A 172 0.91 -3.04 -11.26
N VAL A 173 1.79 -3.00 -10.26
CA VAL A 173 3.25 -3.10 -10.47
C VAL A 173 3.66 -4.47 -11.01
N VAL A 174 3.08 -5.57 -10.50
CA VAL A 174 3.32 -6.92 -11.04
C VAL A 174 2.95 -6.97 -12.53
N ALA A 175 1.81 -6.38 -12.92
CA ALA A 175 1.38 -6.32 -14.32
C ALA A 175 2.31 -5.44 -15.16
N VAL A 176 2.79 -4.29 -14.63
CA VAL A 176 3.78 -3.42 -15.30
C VAL A 176 5.10 -4.17 -15.53
N GLN A 177 5.62 -4.88 -14.53
CA GLN A 177 6.86 -5.66 -14.66
C GLN A 177 6.73 -6.76 -15.72
N ALA A 178 5.60 -7.49 -15.75
CA ALA A 178 5.31 -8.49 -16.78
C ALA A 178 5.22 -7.83 -18.17
N ALA A 179 4.61 -6.64 -18.28
CA ALA A 179 4.54 -5.88 -19.53
C ALA A 179 5.90 -5.37 -19.99
N LEU A 180 6.78 -4.93 -19.08
CA LEU A 180 8.16 -4.53 -19.37
C LEU A 180 8.97 -5.70 -19.94
N LEU A 181 8.88 -6.90 -19.34
CA LEU A 181 9.51 -8.12 -19.85
C LEU A 181 9.00 -8.47 -21.25
N LYS A 182 7.69 -8.45 -21.45
CA LYS A 182 7.10 -8.72 -22.78
C LYS A 182 7.54 -7.68 -23.81
N ARG A 183 7.64 -6.39 -23.43
CA ARG A 183 8.11 -5.32 -24.30
C ARG A 183 9.53 -5.54 -24.77
N GLN A 184 10.42 -6.12 -23.97
CA GLN A 184 11.79 -6.46 -24.39
C GLN A 184 11.78 -7.39 -25.62
N ALA A 185 10.86 -8.36 -25.67
CA ALA A 185 10.75 -9.30 -26.78
C ALA A 185 9.97 -8.72 -27.99
N THR A 186 8.96 -7.89 -27.74
CA THR A 186 8.01 -7.45 -28.78
C THR A 186 8.27 -6.05 -29.31
N GLY A 187 9.04 -5.24 -28.59
CA GLY A 187 9.21 -3.82 -28.84
C GLY A 187 7.97 -2.96 -28.55
N LYS A 188 6.85 -3.55 -28.16
CA LYS A 188 5.56 -2.86 -27.98
C LYS A 188 5.13 -2.78 -26.52
N GLY A 189 4.58 -1.63 -26.13
CA GLY A 189 3.86 -1.45 -24.88
C GLY A 189 2.45 -2.08 -24.94
N GLN A 190 1.69 -1.88 -23.88
CA GLN A 190 0.32 -2.38 -23.78
C GLN A 190 -0.46 -1.70 -22.67
N LEU A 191 -1.80 -1.80 -22.74
CA LEU A 191 -2.66 -1.50 -21.61
C LEU A 191 -2.55 -2.65 -20.58
N VAL A 192 -2.34 -2.29 -19.31
CA VAL A 192 -2.49 -3.18 -18.17
C VAL A 192 -3.49 -2.57 -17.19
N LYS A 193 -4.33 -3.39 -16.60
CA LYS A 193 -5.34 -2.96 -15.63
C LYS A 193 -5.18 -3.74 -14.32
N SER A 194 -5.38 -3.05 -13.20
CA SER A 194 -5.60 -3.66 -11.89
C SER A 194 -6.78 -2.97 -11.24
N ALA A 195 -7.48 -3.67 -10.37
CA ALA A 195 -8.69 -3.11 -9.77
C ALA A 195 -8.84 -3.52 -8.29
N LEU A 196 -9.56 -2.65 -7.54
CA LEU A 196 -9.80 -2.84 -6.12
C LEU A 196 -10.57 -4.13 -5.84
N PHE A 197 -11.69 -4.33 -6.54
CA PHE A 197 -12.59 -5.45 -6.25
C PHE A 197 -11.93 -6.80 -6.50
N GLU A 198 -11.25 -6.97 -7.63
CA GLU A 198 -10.55 -8.21 -7.97
C GLU A 198 -9.33 -8.44 -7.05
N SER A 199 -8.69 -7.38 -6.58
CA SER A 199 -7.64 -7.48 -5.55
C SER A 199 -8.21 -7.98 -4.22
N ALA A 200 -9.37 -7.46 -3.80
CA ALA A 200 -10.07 -7.94 -2.61
C ALA A 200 -10.54 -9.40 -2.77
N MET A 201 -11.05 -9.77 -3.96
CA MET A 201 -11.43 -11.15 -4.27
C MET A 201 -10.25 -12.11 -4.21
N PHE A 202 -9.08 -11.69 -4.65
CA PHE A 202 -7.86 -12.50 -4.51
C PHE A 202 -7.52 -12.75 -3.04
N LEU A 203 -7.64 -11.74 -2.16
CA LEU A 203 -7.47 -11.91 -0.71
C LEU A 203 -8.50 -12.90 -0.12
N MET A 204 -9.71 -12.95 -0.68
CA MET A 204 -10.79 -13.84 -0.25
C MET A 204 -10.73 -15.24 -0.87
N GLY A 205 -9.74 -15.54 -1.72
CA GLY A 205 -9.66 -16.78 -2.48
C GLY A 205 -9.78 -18.05 -1.65
N GLN A 206 -9.12 -18.13 -0.49
CA GLN A 206 -9.23 -19.29 0.42
C GLN A 206 -10.65 -19.47 0.99
N HIS A 207 -11.39 -18.38 1.23
CA HIS A 207 -12.76 -18.45 1.73
C HIS A 207 -13.73 -18.91 0.63
N LEU A 208 -13.51 -18.50 -0.61
CA LEU A 208 -14.27 -19.00 -1.76
C LEU A 208 -14.00 -20.49 -2.00
N ALA A 209 -12.75 -20.92 -1.86
CA ALA A 209 -12.40 -22.33 -1.96
C ALA A 209 -13.06 -23.18 -0.84
N TYR A 210 -13.16 -22.62 0.38
CA TYR A 210 -13.89 -23.26 1.47
C TYR A 210 -15.39 -23.34 1.16
N ALA A 211 -16.00 -22.23 0.71
CA ALA A 211 -17.43 -22.20 0.35
C ALA A 211 -17.79 -23.19 -0.77
N ALA A 212 -16.85 -23.46 -1.68
CA ALA A 212 -17.08 -24.45 -2.73
C ALA A 212 -17.07 -25.93 -2.23
N GLN A 213 -16.65 -26.16 -0.98
CA GLN A 213 -16.52 -27.50 -0.39
C GLN A 213 -17.47 -27.69 0.81
N SER A 214 -18.23 -26.68 1.19
CA SER A 214 -19.13 -26.70 2.35
C SER A 214 -20.47 -26.10 1.98
N ASP A 215 -21.55 -26.77 2.39
CA ASP A 215 -22.91 -26.25 2.27
C ASP A 215 -23.27 -25.28 3.41
N GLU A 216 -22.41 -25.15 4.43
CA GLU A 216 -22.62 -24.29 5.58
C GLU A 216 -22.09 -22.87 5.31
N PRO A 217 -22.80 -21.84 5.79
CA PRO A 217 -22.32 -20.47 5.70
C PRO A 217 -20.97 -20.28 6.41
N ILE A 218 -20.06 -19.53 5.78
CA ILE A 218 -18.76 -19.22 6.37
C ILE A 218 -18.98 -18.25 7.55
N PRO A 219 -18.65 -18.62 8.79
CA PRO A 219 -18.70 -17.67 9.90
C PRO A 219 -17.55 -16.67 9.80
N PRO A 220 -17.73 -15.41 10.26
CA PRO A 220 -16.64 -14.44 10.31
C PRO A 220 -15.51 -14.91 11.22
N MET A 221 -14.29 -14.42 10.96
CA MET A 221 -13.07 -14.87 11.64
C MET A 221 -13.18 -14.91 13.18
N PRO A 222 -13.80 -13.93 13.87
CA PRO A 222 -13.96 -13.98 15.32
C PRO A 222 -14.88 -15.08 15.83
N ALA A 223 -15.78 -15.62 15.00
CA ALA A 223 -16.74 -16.66 15.38
C ALA A 223 -16.42 -18.05 14.83
N ARG A 224 -15.37 -18.16 14.00
CA ARG A 224 -14.97 -19.44 13.39
C ARG A 224 -14.42 -20.40 14.43
N VAL A 225 -14.60 -21.69 14.22
CA VAL A 225 -13.77 -22.70 14.86
C VAL A 225 -12.40 -22.64 14.19
N SER A 226 -11.37 -22.34 14.96
CA SER A 226 -10.00 -22.30 14.43
C SER A 226 -9.57 -23.69 13.97
N ALA A 227 -8.75 -23.77 12.93
CA ALA A 227 -8.06 -25.00 12.52
C ALA A 227 -7.10 -25.54 13.60
N TRP A 228 -6.75 -24.69 14.57
CA TRP A 228 -5.94 -25.03 15.73
C TRP A 228 -6.69 -24.73 17.02
N ALA A 229 -6.57 -25.60 18.00
CA ALA A 229 -7.27 -25.48 19.28
C ALA A 229 -6.90 -24.21 20.02
N ILE A 230 -5.61 -23.86 20.01
CA ILE A 230 -5.06 -22.66 20.65
C ILE A 230 -4.46 -21.79 19.54
N TYR A 231 -5.18 -20.74 19.19
CA TYR A 231 -4.81 -19.75 18.20
C TYR A 231 -5.64 -18.50 18.49
N ASP A 232 -5.28 -17.83 19.62
CA ASP A 232 -6.15 -16.85 20.25
C ASP A 232 -5.35 -15.77 20.98
N GLN A 233 -6.09 -14.76 21.45
CA GLN A 233 -5.57 -13.65 22.22
C GLN A 233 -5.87 -13.84 23.70
N PHE A 234 -4.90 -13.53 24.55
CA PHE A 234 -4.99 -13.63 26.00
C PHE A 234 -4.55 -12.32 26.67
N ALA A 235 -5.14 -11.98 27.80
CA ALA A 235 -4.72 -10.85 28.62
C ALA A 235 -3.70 -11.29 29.69
N THR A 236 -2.64 -10.51 29.86
CA THR A 236 -1.63 -10.71 30.89
C THR A 236 -1.98 -10.02 32.21
N ARG A 237 -1.29 -10.35 33.29
CA ARG A 237 -1.46 -9.74 34.62
C ARG A 237 -1.32 -8.21 34.62
N ASP A 238 -0.40 -7.69 33.83
CA ASP A 238 -0.12 -6.27 33.67
C ASP A 238 -1.01 -5.56 32.63
N GLY A 239 -2.05 -6.25 32.11
CA GLY A 239 -3.04 -5.70 31.21
C GLY A 239 -2.64 -5.65 29.74
N ALA A 240 -1.45 -6.16 29.37
CA ALA A 240 -1.08 -6.33 27.98
C ALA A 240 -1.91 -7.44 27.31
N LYS A 241 -1.97 -7.43 25.99
CA LYS A 241 -2.59 -8.51 25.19
C LYS A 241 -1.53 -9.24 24.40
N VAL A 242 -1.64 -10.54 24.38
CA VAL A 242 -0.71 -11.41 23.64
C VAL A 242 -1.51 -12.36 22.74
N PHE A 243 -0.93 -12.68 21.61
CA PHE A 243 -1.39 -13.77 20.76
C PHE A 243 -0.52 -15.00 21.01
N LEU A 244 -1.13 -16.16 21.18
CA LEU A 244 -0.46 -17.45 21.31
C LEU A 244 -1.05 -18.45 20.31
N GLY A 245 -0.17 -19.08 19.51
CA GLY A 245 -0.53 -20.11 18.55
C GLY A 245 0.15 -21.44 18.87
N ILE A 246 -0.64 -22.50 19.02
CA ILE A 246 -0.15 -23.87 19.13
C ILE A 246 -0.65 -24.63 17.92
N THR A 247 0.22 -24.75 16.90
CA THR A 247 -0.13 -25.24 15.56
C THR A 247 0.36 -26.64 15.28
N SER A 248 0.99 -27.31 16.26
CA SER A 248 1.44 -28.70 16.17
C SER A 248 1.46 -29.37 17.55
N ASP A 249 1.47 -30.72 17.58
CA ASP A 249 1.59 -31.45 18.83
C ASP A 249 2.96 -31.24 19.49
N ARG A 250 3.99 -30.94 18.70
CA ARG A 250 5.31 -30.52 19.23
C ARG A 250 5.23 -29.18 19.94
N HIS A 251 4.46 -28.19 19.43
CA HIS A 251 4.22 -26.91 20.13
C HIS A 251 3.46 -27.13 21.43
N TRP A 252 2.48 -28.06 21.42
CA TRP A 252 1.73 -28.40 22.62
C TRP A 252 2.63 -28.94 23.74
N GLN A 253 3.49 -29.91 23.43
CA GLN A 253 4.43 -30.47 24.40
C GLN A 253 5.36 -29.39 24.94
N ARG A 254 5.98 -28.60 24.05
CA ARG A 254 6.85 -27.47 24.46
C ARG A 254 6.14 -26.44 25.33
N PHE A 255 4.89 -26.15 25.03
CA PHE A 255 4.07 -25.28 25.84
C PHE A 255 3.88 -25.88 27.25
N CYS A 256 3.46 -27.12 27.36
CA CYS A 256 3.27 -27.76 28.65
C CYS A 256 4.55 -27.76 29.48
N ASP A 257 5.68 -28.13 28.88
CA ASP A 257 7.01 -28.15 29.53
C ASP A 257 7.40 -26.73 30.03
N ALA A 258 7.30 -25.71 29.17
CA ALA A 258 7.72 -24.35 29.49
C ALA A 258 6.84 -23.68 30.56
N PHE A 259 5.58 -24.04 30.61
CA PHE A 259 4.62 -23.46 31.55
C PHE A 259 4.33 -24.36 32.78
N GLY A 260 5.01 -25.51 32.89
CA GLY A 260 4.88 -26.43 34.03
C GLY A 260 3.50 -27.07 34.12
N ARG A 261 2.95 -27.48 32.97
CA ARG A 261 1.61 -28.05 32.86
C ARG A 261 1.65 -29.55 32.51
N ASP A 262 2.34 -30.31 33.32
CA ASP A 262 2.44 -31.78 33.19
C ASP A 262 1.05 -32.44 33.22
N ASP A 263 0.11 -31.85 33.95
CA ASP A 263 -1.29 -32.25 33.99
C ASP A 263 -1.96 -32.20 32.62
N LEU A 264 -1.72 -31.18 31.82
CA LEU A 264 -2.24 -31.03 30.47
C LEU A 264 -1.48 -31.91 29.46
N ALA A 265 -0.18 -32.11 29.67
CA ALA A 265 0.63 -32.98 28.82
C ALA A 265 0.24 -34.44 28.95
N ALA A 266 -0.15 -34.89 30.17
CA ALA A 266 -0.54 -36.27 30.46
C ALA A 266 -2.03 -36.56 30.11
N ASP A 267 -2.83 -35.55 29.78
CA ASP A 267 -4.24 -35.71 29.45
C ASP A 267 -4.42 -36.28 28.04
N GLU A 268 -4.74 -37.56 27.94
CA GLU A 268 -4.97 -38.29 26.68
C GLU A 268 -6.05 -37.64 25.80
N THR A 269 -6.98 -36.88 26.38
CA THR A 269 -8.02 -36.15 25.63
C THR A 269 -7.50 -34.87 25.00
N LEU A 270 -6.21 -34.53 25.19
CA LEU A 270 -5.52 -33.40 24.64
C LEU A 270 -4.30 -33.80 23.75
N ALA A 271 -4.14 -35.10 23.47
CA ALA A 271 -2.96 -35.66 22.80
C ALA A 271 -2.69 -35.10 21.40
N ASN A 272 -3.74 -34.80 20.64
CA ASN A 272 -3.61 -34.25 19.30
C ASN A 272 -4.48 -32.99 19.10
N ASN A 273 -4.24 -32.26 18.01
CA ASN A 273 -4.93 -31.00 17.74
C ASN A 273 -6.46 -31.13 17.68
N ASN A 274 -6.99 -32.20 17.07
CA ASN A 274 -8.45 -32.39 16.98
C ASN A 274 -9.07 -32.61 18.35
N GLN A 275 -8.47 -33.42 19.20
CA GLN A 275 -8.91 -33.62 20.57
C GLN A 275 -8.85 -32.30 21.37
N ARG A 276 -7.82 -31.49 21.18
CA ARG A 276 -7.74 -30.15 21.80
C ARG A 276 -8.81 -29.18 21.26
N ILE A 277 -9.19 -29.28 19.96
CA ILE A 277 -10.31 -28.53 19.39
C ILE A 277 -11.61 -28.91 20.08
N ASP A 278 -11.90 -30.21 20.27
CA ASP A 278 -13.09 -30.71 20.95
C ASP A 278 -13.11 -30.27 22.41
N ALA A 279 -11.95 -30.22 23.06
CA ALA A 279 -11.79 -29.78 24.45
C ALA A 279 -11.68 -28.25 24.62
N ARG A 280 -11.80 -27.46 23.54
CA ARG A 280 -11.52 -26.01 23.53
C ARG A 280 -12.28 -25.23 24.61
N THR A 281 -13.55 -25.55 24.82
CA THR A 281 -14.40 -24.90 25.85
C THR A 281 -13.83 -25.06 27.26
N ARG A 282 -13.18 -26.18 27.55
CA ARG A 282 -12.51 -26.45 28.83
C ARG A 282 -11.08 -25.87 28.83
N LEU A 283 -10.37 -25.97 27.71
CA LEU A 283 -8.96 -25.68 27.63
C LEU A 283 -8.67 -24.17 27.64
N LEU A 284 -9.43 -23.38 26.88
CA LEU A 284 -9.17 -21.93 26.78
C LEU A 284 -9.25 -21.17 28.11
N PRO A 285 -10.24 -21.43 29.01
CA PRO A 285 -10.24 -20.79 30.31
C PRO A 285 -8.97 -21.11 31.13
N ILE A 286 -8.50 -22.36 31.10
CA ILE A 286 -7.27 -22.77 31.82
C ILE A 286 -6.05 -21.99 31.30
N LEU A 287 -5.94 -21.81 29.99
CA LEU A 287 -4.86 -21.04 29.40
C LEU A 287 -4.99 -19.54 29.70
N SER A 288 -6.23 -19.04 29.69
CA SER A 288 -6.52 -17.65 30.03
C SER A 288 -6.08 -17.31 31.46
N ASP A 289 -6.42 -18.17 32.43
CA ASP A 289 -6.02 -18.01 33.83
C ASP A 289 -4.49 -18.13 34.01
N LEU A 290 -3.86 -19.06 33.26
CA LEU A 290 -2.41 -19.22 33.26
C LEU A 290 -1.70 -17.95 32.77
N VAL A 291 -2.17 -17.39 31.64
CA VAL A 291 -1.58 -16.18 31.06
C VAL A 291 -1.87 -14.96 31.93
N ALA A 292 -3.07 -14.86 32.51
CA ALA A 292 -3.42 -13.79 33.45
C ALA A 292 -2.59 -13.80 34.75
N GLY A 293 -1.94 -14.91 35.07
CA GLY A 293 -0.98 -15.03 36.16
C GLY A 293 0.41 -14.50 35.86
N LEU A 294 0.73 -14.20 34.60
CA LEU A 294 2.06 -13.79 34.12
C LEU A 294 2.03 -12.36 33.57
N ASP A 295 3.13 -11.63 33.71
CA ASP A 295 3.29 -10.37 32.97
C ASP A 295 3.84 -10.60 31.56
N LEU A 296 3.84 -9.52 30.74
CA LEU A 296 4.27 -9.60 29.35
C LEU A 296 5.71 -10.10 29.19
N ALA A 297 6.61 -9.70 30.10
CA ALA A 297 8.02 -10.10 30.04
C ALA A 297 8.20 -11.59 30.36
N GLU A 298 7.47 -12.09 31.37
CA GLU A 298 7.49 -13.50 31.77
C GLU A 298 6.96 -14.42 30.67
N ILE A 299 5.80 -14.11 30.09
CA ILE A 299 5.23 -14.94 29.02
C ILE A 299 6.08 -14.87 27.74
N SER A 300 6.61 -13.68 27.39
CA SER A 300 7.46 -13.52 26.20
C SER A 300 8.72 -14.39 26.31
N LYS A 301 9.40 -14.33 27.47
CA LYS A 301 10.60 -15.15 27.71
C LYS A 301 10.29 -16.65 27.59
N LYS A 302 9.21 -17.13 28.16
CA LYS A 302 8.81 -18.54 28.12
C LYS A 302 8.43 -18.98 26.70
N ALA A 303 7.61 -18.20 26.01
CA ALA A 303 7.12 -18.53 24.68
C ALA A 303 8.26 -18.53 23.63
N ILE A 304 9.17 -17.55 23.68
CA ILE A 304 10.33 -17.48 22.78
C ILE A 304 11.29 -18.65 23.05
N ALA A 305 11.61 -18.94 24.32
CA ALA A 305 12.49 -20.05 24.66
C ALA A 305 11.91 -21.42 24.26
N ALA A 306 10.60 -21.57 24.29
CA ALA A 306 9.90 -22.76 23.83
C ALA A 306 9.64 -22.80 22.30
N GLU A 307 10.10 -21.80 21.55
CA GLU A 307 9.88 -21.65 20.10
C GLU A 307 8.40 -21.73 19.73
N LEU A 308 7.54 -21.09 20.49
CA LEU A 308 6.10 -21.03 20.22
C LEU A 308 5.76 -19.83 19.29
N PRO A 309 4.79 -19.97 18.37
CA PRO A 309 4.19 -18.84 17.70
C PRO A 309 3.52 -17.89 18.72
N PHE A 310 4.15 -16.76 18.94
CA PHE A 310 3.79 -15.79 19.97
C PHE A 310 4.03 -14.37 19.49
N ALA A 311 3.16 -13.44 19.87
CA ALA A 311 3.37 -12.01 19.71
C ALA A 311 2.63 -11.22 20.81
N HIS A 312 3.16 -10.11 21.26
CA HIS A 312 2.36 -9.09 21.93
C HIS A 312 1.58 -8.29 20.88
N ILE A 313 0.41 -7.78 21.26
CA ILE A 313 -0.39 -6.94 20.36
C ILE A 313 0.12 -5.52 20.47
N ALA A 314 0.85 -5.10 19.43
CA ALA A 314 1.46 -3.77 19.38
C ALA A 314 0.48 -2.71 18.86
N HIS A 315 0.64 -1.47 19.34
CA HIS A 315 0.11 -0.29 18.69
C HIS A 315 1.04 0.16 17.54
N PRO A 316 0.52 0.76 16.45
CA PRO A 316 1.36 1.12 15.29
C PRO A 316 2.57 2.00 15.63
N GLU A 317 2.42 2.94 16.57
CA GLU A 317 3.51 3.82 17.00
C GLU A 317 4.67 3.07 17.69
N ALA A 318 4.39 1.94 18.32
CA ALA A 318 5.43 1.12 18.95
C ALA A 318 6.41 0.50 17.94
N LEU A 319 6.03 0.41 16.66
CA LEU A 319 6.90 -0.06 15.59
C LEU A 319 8.11 0.86 15.37
N LEU A 320 8.03 2.13 15.76
CA LEU A 320 9.15 3.07 15.67
C LEU A 320 10.32 2.68 16.57
N ASP A 321 10.03 1.96 17.67
CA ASP A 321 11.02 1.50 18.64
C ASP A 321 11.29 -0.01 18.54
N ASP A 322 10.69 -0.69 17.54
CA ASP A 322 10.90 -2.12 17.32
C ASP A 322 12.36 -2.43 16.96
N PRO A 323 13.04 -3.29 17.72
CA PRO A 323 14.47 -3.57 17.51
C PRO A 323 14.74 -4.22 16.14
N HIS A 324 13.86 -5.11 15.66
CA HIS A 324 14.04 -5.74 14.35
C HIS A 324 13.98 -4.72 13.20
N LEU A 325 13.05 -3.76 13.28
CA LEU A 325 12.93 -2.72 12.27
C LEU A 325 14.10 -1.74 12.30
N ASN A 326 14.60 -1.41 13.49
CA ASN A 326 15.72 -0.50 13.67
C ASN A 326 17.06 -1.16 13.29
N ASP A 327 17.36 -2.35 13.79
CA ASP A 327 18.59 -3.08 13.50
C ASP A 327 18.70 -3.46 12.02
N GLY A 328 17.55 -3.78 11.39
CA GLY A 328 17.48 -4.11 9.97
C GLY A 328 17.51 -2.91 9.04
N GLY A 329 17.41 -1.68 9.56
CA GLY A 329 17.33 -0.46 8.75
C GLY A 329 16.04 -0.34 7.94
N TYR A 330 14.95 -0.98 8.38
CA TYR A 330 13.68 -1.01 7.66
C TYR A 330 12.83 0.25 7.81
N LEU A 331 13.27 1.20 8.64
CA LEU A 331 12.66 2.51 8.82
C LEU A 331 13.55 3.59 8.20
N LEU A 332 13.03 4.28 7.20
CA LEU A 332 13.75 5.32 6.45
C LEU A 332 13.50 6.68 7.11
N GLU A 333 14.56 7.38 7.50
CA GLU A 333 14.45 8.77 7.96
C GLU A 333 13.93 9.65 6.84
N THR A 334 12.79 10.29 7.05
CA THR A 334 12.04 11.02 6.04
C THR A 334 11.69 12.41 6.57
N SER A 335 11.94 13.45 5.77
CA SER A 335 11.44 14.80 6.06
C SER A 335 9.98 14.90 5.60
N MET A 336 9.10 15.30 6.50
CA MET A 336 7.69 15.52 6.18
C MET A 336 7.49 16.89 5.52
N PRO A 337 6.38 17.11 4.78
CA PRO A 337 6.12 18.40 4.12
C PRO A 337 6.07 19.62 5.05
N ASP A 338 5.80 19.40 6.34
CA ASP A 338 5.81 20.44 7.38
C ASP A 338 7.19 20.66 8.01
N GLY A 339 8.23 19.98 7.51
CA GLY A 339 9.60 20.02 8.02
C GLY A 339 9.87 19.09 9.20
N ALA A 340 8.87 18.40 9.73
CA ALA A 340 9.09 17.41 10.78
C ALA A 340 9.92 16.22 10.26
N LYS A 341 10.71 15.63 11.14
CA LYS A 341 11.44 14.37 10.86
C LYS A 341 10.61 13.19 11.33
N GLY A 342 10.51 12.16 10.51
CA GLY A 342 9.83 10.92 10.82
C GLY A 342 10.57 9.73 10.25
N ARG A 343 10.18 8.53 10.66
CA ARG A 343 10.72 7.28 10.13
C ARG A 343 9.59 6.48 9.49
N LEU A 344 9.71 6.18 8.20
CA LEU A 344 8.68 5.50 7.42
C LEU A 344 9.19 4.14 6.93
N PRO A 345 8.34 3.11 6.85
CA PRO A 345 8.78 1.78 6.44
C PRO A 345 9.31 1.78 5.00
N SER A 346 10.41 1.07 4.79
CA SER A 346 10.96 0.77 3.47
C SER A 346 10.05 -0.19 2.70
N LEU A 347 10.31 -0.38 1.40
CA LEU A 347 9.68 -1.46 0.65
C LEU A 347 10.07 -2.82 1.25
N PRO A 348 9.11 -3.74 1.52
CA PRO A 348 9.38 -5.02 2.17
C PRO A 348 10.00 -6.05 1.21
N ILE A 349 11.08 -5.66 0.54
CA ILE A 349 11.82 -6.47 -0.44
C ILE A 349 13.31 -6.31 -0.17
N SER A 350 14.03 -7.43 -0.15
CA SER A 350 15.48 -7.46 -0.16
C SER A 350 15.96 -8.06 -1.48
N LEU A 351 16.88 -7.37 -2.15
CA LEU A 351 17.52 -7.81 -3.38
C LEU A 351 19.04 -7.91 -3.13
N ASP A 352 19.60 -9.11 -3.28
CA ASP A 352 21.00 -9.37 -2.93
C ASP A 352 21.39 -8.92 -1.51
N GLY A 353 20.48 -9.11 -0.54
CA GLY A 353 20.68 -8.69 0.85
C GLY A 353 20.54 -7.17 1.08
N ARG A 354 20.14 -6.40 0.08
CA ARG A 354 19.95 -4.94 0.18
C ARG A 354 18.47 -4.61 0.22
N ILE A 355 18.11 -3.70 1.10
CA ILE A 355 16.76 -3.10 1.18
C ILE A 355 16.70 -1.80 0.38
N SER A 356 15.48 -1.34 0.07
CA SER A 356 15.26 -0.04 -0.56
C SER A 356 15.72 1.09 0.37
N THR A 357 16.32 2.13 -0.20
CA THR A 357 16.79 3.31 0.53
C THR A 357 16.01 4.55 0.12
N LEU A 358 15.96 5.52 1.01
CA LEU A 358 15.48 6.86 0.68
C LEU A 358 16.52 7.57 -0.19
N ARG A 359 16.12 7.95 -1.43
CA ARG A 359 16.94 8.74 -2.34
C ARG A 359 16.51 10.22 -2.34
N SER A 360 15.23 10.46 -2.14
CA SER A 360 14.66 11.80 -1.93
C SER A 360 13.43 11.73 -1.04
N ASP A 361 13.26 12.75 -0.23
CA ASP A 361 12.04 12.97 0.55
C ASP A 361 10.82 13.16 -0.38
N PRO A 362 9.58 13.04 0.13
CA PRO A 362 8.40 13.41 -0.63
C PRO A 362 8.53 14.83 -1.19
N PRO A 363 8.31 15.04 -2.51
CA PRO A 363 8.63 16.31 -3.13
C PRO A 363 7.65 17.41 -2.73
N ASP A 364 8.12 18.65 -2.70
CA ASP A 364 7.26 19.82 -2.65
C ASP A 364 6.48 20.00 -3.95
N ILE A 365 5.38 20.76 -3.89
CA ILE A 365 4.51 20.97 -5.06
C ILE A 365 5.30 21.67 -6.16
N GLY A 366 5.42 21.02 -7.33
CA GLY A 366 6.07 21.62 -8.50
C GLY A 366 7.57 21.78 -8.38
N ALA A 367 8.23 21.18 -7.37
CA ALA A 367 9.68 21.31 -7.17
C ALA A 367 10.49 20.93 -8.41
N ASP A 368 10.01 19.99 -9.19
CA ASP A 368 10.71 19.53 -10.40
C ASP A 368 10.09 20.09 -11.70
N THR A 369 9.11 21.00 -11.61
CA THR A 369 8.45 21.53 -12.83
C THR A 369 9.46 22.24 -13.74
N ARG A 370 10.22 23.20 -13.21
CA ARG A 370 11.18 23.96 -14.01
C ARG A 370 12.27 23.08 -14.63
N PRO A 371 12.98 22.22 -13.87
CA PRO A 371 14.01 21.35 -14.47
C PRO A 371 13.43 20.35 -15.47
N CYS A 372 12.24 19.78 -15.23
CA CYS A 372 11.60 18.88 -16.19
C CYS A 372 11.22 19.58 -17.49
N LEU A 373 10.67 20.80 -17.45
CA LEU A 373 10.35 21.55 -18.67
C LEU A 373 11.62 21.97 -19.42
N ALA A 374 12.66 22.39 -18.71
CA ALA A 374 13.95 22.71 -19.32
C ALA A 374 14.56 21.50 -20.05
N SER A 375 14.47 20.29 -19.48
CA SER A 375 14.93 19.06 -20.14
C SER A 375 14.14 18.72 -21.41
N LEU A 376 12.88 19.16 -21.50
CA LEU A 376 12.06 19.07 -22.73
C LEU A 376 12.36 20.17 -23.74
N GLY A 377 13.33 21.09 -23.47
CA GLY A 377 13.75 22.16 -24.38
C GLY A 377 12.95 23.45 -24.29
N PHE A 378 12.13 23.64 -23.23
CA PHE A 378 11.51 24.94 -22.98
C PHE A 378 12.57 25.94 -22.47
N SER A 379 12.59 27.12 -23.04
CA SER A 379 13.43 28.21 -22.55
C SER A 379 12.95 28.77 -21.21
N PRO A 380 13.81 29.44 -20.43
CA PRO A 380 13.36 30.08 -19.18
C PRO A 380 12.19 31.03 -19.36
N ALA A 381 12.19 31.82 -20.46
CA ALA A 381 11.13 32.79 -20.77
C ALA A 381 9.80 32.09 -21.07
N GLU A 382 9.78 30.95 -21.78
CA GLU A 382 8.58 30.15 -22.01
C GLU A 382 8.04 29.56 -20.71
N ILE A 383 8.92 29.07 -19.83
CA ILE A 383 8.53 28.54 -18.52
C ILE A 383 7.91 29.65 -17.66
N ASP A 384 8.52 30.84 -17.62
CA ASP A 384 8.00 31.98 -16.85
C ASP A 384 6.64 32.45 -17.41
N GLN A 385 6.45 32.41 -18.74
CA GLN A 385 5.15 32.72 -19.34
C GLN A 385 4.09 31.66 -19.01
N LEU A 386 4.42 30.36 -19.04
CA LEU A 386 3.49 29.29 -18.64
C LEU A 386 3.09 29.40 -17.17
N PHE A 387 4.02 29.83 -16.33
CA PHE A 387 3.73 30.09 -14.92
C PHE A 387 2.78 31.30 -14.76
N ALA A 388 3.10 32.43 -15.41
CA ALA A 388 2.27 33.64 -15.39
C ALA A 388 0.84 33.38 -15.88
N ASP A 389 0.69 32.47 -16.85
CA ASP A 389 -0.61 32.06 -17.42
C ASP A 389 -1.36 31.03 -16.53
N GLY A 390 -0.77 30.56 -15.43
CA GLY A 390 -1.36 29.56 -14.53
C GLY A 390 -1.45 28.14 -15.13
N ILE A 391 -0.57 27.82 -16.09
CA ILE A 391 -0.49 26.49 -16.73
C ILE A 391 0.37 25.55 -15.92
N ILE A 392 1.38 26.07 -15.26
CA ILE A 392 2.26 25.31 -14.37
C ILE A 392 2.33 25.94 -12.98
N GLY A 393 2.65 25.13 -11.97
CA GLY A 393 3.05 25.56 -10.64
C GLY A 393 4.56 25.47 -10.49
N LEU A 394 5.17 26.44 -9.83
CA LEU A 394 6.59 26.46 -9.50
C LEU A 394 6.75 26.50 -7.98
N PHE A 395 7.79 25.86 -7.48
CA PHE A 395 8.18 25.93 -6.08
C PHE A 395 9.16 27.10 -5.87
N ASP A 396 8.87 27.96 -4.90
CA ASP A 396 9.80 29.00 -4.46
C ASP A 396 10.66 28.49 -3.30
N GLU A 397 11.91 28.15 -3.57
CA GLU A 397 12.88 27.70 -2.57
C GLU A 397 13.10 28.73 -1.44
N LYS A 398 12.94 30.04 -1.72
CA LYS A 398 13.17 31.09 -0.74
C LYS A 398 11.98 31.28 0.19
N ALA A 399 10.76 31.08 -0.33
CA ALA A 399 9.53 31.15 0.45
C ALA A 399 9.20 29.82 1.13
N GLY A 400 9.85 28.71 0.72
CA GLY A 400 9.51 27.35 1.18
C GLY A 400 8.09 26.95 0.82
N SER A 401 7.53 27.51 -0.26
CA SER A 401 6.13 27.35 -0.66
C SER A 401 5.96 27.44 -2.17
N ILE A 402 4.81 26.98 -2.66
CA ILE A 402 4.48 27.13 -4.08
C ILE A 402 4.20 28.59 -4.41
N GLU A 403 4.84 29.11 -5.46
CA GLU A 403 4.40 30.33 -6.11
C GLU A 403 3.10 30.05 -6.88
N LEU A 404 2.06 30.85 -6.64
CA LEU A 404 0.85 30.89 -7.45
C LEU A 404 0.86 32.17 -8.29
N SER A 405 0.52 32.07 -9.57
CA SER A 405 0.32 33.25 -10.39
C SER A 405 -0.87 34.08 -9.83
N ASP A 406 -0.74 35.39 -9.77
CA ASP A 406 -1.79 36.32 -9.35
C ASP A 406 -3.01 36.37 -10.31
N SER A 407 -3.09 35.44 -11.26
CA SER A 407 -4.21 35.39 -12.21
C SER A 407 -5.50 35.00 -11.52
N PRO A 408 -6.57 35.84 -11.58
CA PRO A 408 -7.83 35.54 -10.93
C PRO A 408 -8.43 34.27 -11.53
N GLN A 409 -8.59 33.24 -10.72
CA GLN A 409 -9.39 32.08 -11.11
C GLN A 409 -10.82 32.57 -11.44
N LYS A 410 -11.19 32.55 -12.73
CA LYS A 410 -12.58 32.75 -13.15
C LYS A 410 -13.41 31.68 -12.47
N GLY A 411 -14.21 32.10 -11.49
CA GLY A 411 -15.05 31.23 -10.70
C GLY A 411 -15.95 30.38 -11.60
N SER A 412 -15.89 29.08 -11.41
CA SER A 412 -16.92 28.16 -11.86
C SER A 412 -18.00 28.12 -10.78
N SER A 413 -19.00 28.98 -10.89
CA SER A 413 -20.31 28.77 -10.27
C SER A 413 -21.05 27.69 -11.04
N SER A 414 -21.61 26.76 -10.27
CA SER A 414 -22.56 25.68 -10.52
C SER A 414 -22.00 24.37 -11.03
#